data_b56c31460199d2bb16eb92ea9e857593
#
_entry.id   b56c31460199d2bb16eb92ea9e857593
#
_cell.length_a   1.000
_cell.length_b   1.000
_cell.length_c   1.000
_cell.angle_alpha   90.00
_cell.angle_beta   90.00
_cell.angle_gamma   90.00
#
_symmetry.space_group_name_H-M   'P 1'
#
loop_
_entity.id
_entity.type
_entity.pdbx_description
1 polymer ?
#
loop_
_entity_poly.entity_id
_entity_poly.type
_entity_poly.pdbx_seq_one_letter_code
_entity_poly.pdbx_strand_id
1 'polypeptide(L)'
;MKKFFLILILGLLLSNTSFAKRNITKSDFYNRIEEKGNMGFVLRYHNEKSPSGYEIVMPKNAPPIISDFKSKYGVLGGSRSDYGGTKFSAKHGGIDFYIKVGSPILAAADGKVYGVKVKDQCVGNQFAIDFGKSLDGKRMRVTHMHVGKIHVKKGDQVKRGQLIADAGALVKTNCGGGMEHLHFHMSKNKGSGGWGSFRFLGGPKGWLNPHEYWTGGKGKPECYVEGKEYPEGLLTLPVVCSEL
;
A
#
# COMPACT_ATOMS: atom_id res chain seq x y z
N MET A 1 -18.69 -38.84 -63.60
CA MET A 1 -18.82 -37.49 -63.02
C MET A 1 -18.42 -37.54 -61.56
N LYS A 2 -17.20 -37.14 -61.25
CA LYS A 2 -16.65 -37.12 -59.86
C LYS A 2 -16.86 -35.72 -59.29
N LYS A 3 -17.66 -35.61 -58.22
CA LYS A 3 -17.88 -34.36 -57.49
C LYS A 3 -16.70 -34.16 -56.54
N PHE A 4 -15.89 -33.11 -56.78
CA PHE A 4 -14.91 -32.63 -55.83
C PHE A 4 -15.61 -31.85 -54.71
N PHE A 5 -15.47 -32.34 -53.49
CA PHE A 5 -15.84 -31.59 -52.29
C PHE A 5 -14.62 -30.74 -51.90
N LEU A 6 -14.77 -29.43 -52.06
CA LEU A 6 -13.77 -28.46 -51.60
C LEU A 6 -14.04 -28.19 -50.11
N ILE A 7 -13.27 -28.76 -49.19
CA ILE A 7 -13.32 -28.45 -47.79
C ILE A 7 -12.53 -27.16 -47.56
N LEU A 8 -13.26 -26.07 -47.32
CA LEU A 8 -12.67 -24.81 -46.91
C LEU A 8 -12.30 -24.92 -45.43
N ILE A 9 -11.04 -25.16 -45.12
CA ILE A 9 -10.52 -25.11 -43.76
C ILE A 9 -10.36 -23.62 -43.43
N LEU A 10 -11.34 -23.06 -42.74
CA LEU A 10 -11.28 -21.72 -42.15
C LEU A 10 -10.33 -21.83 -40.94
N GLY A 11 -9.06 -21.58 -41.15
CA GLY A 11 -8.07 -21.48 -40.06
C GLY A 11 -8.43 -20.31 -39.15
N LEU A 12 -9.05 -20.59 -38.02
CA LEU A 12 -9.12 -19.64 -36.92
C LEU A 12 -7.68 -19.37 -36.44
N LEU A 13 -7.10 -18.31 -36.96
CA LEU A 13 -5.94 -17.67 -36.34
C LEU A 13 -6.41 -17.10 -35.01
N LEU A 14 -6.41 -17.93 -33.98
CA LEU A 14 -6.40 -17.45 -32.61
C LEU A 14 -5.08 -16.68 -32.43
N SER A 15 -5.14 -15.38 -32.72
CA SER A 15 -4.10 -14.48 -32.30
C SER A 15 -4.05 -14.53 -30.77
N ASN A 16 -3.20 -15.37 -30.24
CA ASN A 16 -2.71 -15.24 -28.88
C ASN A 16 -2.01 -13.87 -28.78
N THR A 17 -2.79 -12.82 -28.62
CA THR A 17 -2.26 -11.56 -28.11
C THR A 17 -1.90 -11.81 -26.66
N SER A 18 -0.74 -12.42 -26.47
CA SER A 18 0.02 -12.29 -25.25
C SER A 18 0.14 -10.77 -25.01
N PHE A 19 -0.73 -10.23 -24.15
CA PHE A 19 -0.51 -8.92 -23.60
C PHE A 19 0.77 -9.01 -22.77
N ALA A 20 1.91 -8.85 -23.45
CA ALA A 20 3.17 -8.61 -22.79
C ALA A 20 2.90 -7.42 -21.85
N LYS A 21 2.96 -7.66 -20.52
CA LYS A 21 2.84 -6.59 -19.53
C LYS A 21 3.88 -5.55 -19.87
N ARG A 22 3.46 -4.47 -20.47
CA ARG A 22 4.33 -3.37 -20.85
C ARG A 22 4.83 -2.77 -19.54
N ASN A 23 6.10 -2.84 -19.29
CA ASN A 23 6.69 -2.12 -18.17
C ASN A 23 6.38 -0.63 -18.35
N ILE A 24 5.57 -0.08 -17.44
CA ILE A 24 5.31 1.36 -17.44
C ILE A 24 6.62 2.07 -17.11
N THR A 25 6.97 3.06 -17.91
CA THR A 25 8.06 3.95 -17.56
C THR A 25 7.64 4.84 -16.38
N LYS A 26 8.61 5.41 -15.68
CA LYS A 26 8.34 6.35 -14.59
C LYS A 26 7.49 7.54 -15.07
N SER A 27 7.77 8.06 -16.26
CA SER A 27 7.00 9.14 -16.88
C SER A 27 5.57 8.74 -17.19
N ASP A 28 5.35 7.56 -17.82
CA ASP A 28 4.00 7.06 -18.10
C ASP A 28 3.16 6.91 -16.83
N PHE A 29 3.82 6.49 -15.74
CA PHE A 29 3.16 6.34 -14.46
C PHE A 29 2.69 7.69 -13.89
N TYR A 30 3.56 8.70 -13.85
CA TYR A 30 3.18 10.03 -13.36
C TYR A 30 2.06 10.65 -14.18
N ASN A 31 2.17 10.63 -15.50
CA ASN A 31 1.13 11.15 -16.39
C ASN A 31 -0.23 10.46 -16.12
N ARG A 32 -0.23 9.14 -15.92
CA ARG A 32 -1.46 8.40 -15.65
C ARG A 32 -2.04 8.66 -14.26
N ILE A 33 -1.22 8.96 -13.26
CA ILE A 33 -1.71 9.38 -11.94
C ILE A 33 -2.34 10.76 -12.02
N GLU A 34 -1.73 11.69 -12.72
CA GLU A 34 -2.26 13.04 -12.93
C GLU A 34 -3.59 13.00 -13.68
N GLU A 35 -3.71 12.16 -14.72
CA GLU A 35 -4.94 12.02 -15.50
C GLU A 35 -6.05 11.25 -14.78
N LYS A 36 -5.71 10.21 -14.08
CA LYS A 36 -6.67 9.20 -13.61
C LYS A 36 -6.78 9.13 -12.10
N GLY A 37 -5.75 9.56 -11.36
CA GLY A 37 -5.61 9.52 -9.90
C GLY A 37 -6.44 8.43 -9.22
N ASN A 38 -6.10 7.83 -8.18
CA ASN A 38 -6.87 6.87 -7.39
C ASN A 38 -6.69 5.37 -7.70
N MET A 39 -7.42 4.56 -6.99
CA MET A 39 -7.46 3.10 -7.07
C MET A 39 -7.81 2.55 -8.45
N GLY A 40 -8.70 3.26 -9.18
CA GLY A 40 -9.11 2.85 -10.51
C GLY A 40 -7.96 2.75 -11.51
N PHE A 41 -6.89 3.53 -11.32
CA PHE A 41 -5.68 3.41 -12.13
C PHE A 41 -4.98 2.07 -11.88
N VAL A 42 -4.72 1.73 -10.61
CA VAL A 42 -4.03 0.49 -10.23
C VAL A 42 -4.81 -0.74 -10.70
N LEU A 43 -6.11 -0.76 -10.46
CA LEU A 43 -6.97 -1.88 -10.84
C LEU A 43 -7.02 -2.08 -12.35
N ARG A 44 -7.11 -0.98 -13.14
CA ARG A 44 -7.11 -1.05 -14.61
C ARG A 44 -5.78 -1.48 -15.17
N TYR A 45 -4.70 -0.95 -14.60
CA TYR A 45 -3.36 -1.23 -15.10
C TYR A 45 -2.99 -2.71 -14.91
N HIS A 46 -3.33 -3.26 -13.77
CA HIS A 46 -3.03 -4.66 -13.45
C HIS A 46 -4.13 -5.62 -13.91
N ASN A 47 -5.23 -5.10 -14.47
CA ASN A 47 -6.40 -5.89 -14.86
C ASN A 47 -6.90 -6.80 -13.72
N GLU A 48 -6.84 -6.31 -12.51
CA GLU A 48 -7.21 -7.04 -11.29
C GLU A 48 -8.37 -6.33 -10.58
N LYS A 49 -9.26 -7.12 -10.01
CA LYS A 49 -10.11 -6.64 -8.90
C LYS A 49 -9.20 -6.38 -7.71
N SER A 50 -9.63 -5.51 -6.79
CA SER A 50 -8.84 -5.26 -5.59
C SER A 50 -8.40 -6.58 -4.95
N PRO A 51 -7.09 -6.86 -4.84
CA PRO A 51 -6.59 -8.10 -4.25
C PRO A 51 -6.84 -8.16 -2.75
N SER A 52 -7.27 -7.06 -2.15
CA SER A 52 -7.68 -6.97 -0.74
C SER A 52 -9.01 -7.70 -0.48
N GLY A 53 -9.83 -7.91 -1.52
CA GLY A 53 -11.16 -8.50 -1.42
C GLY A 53 -12.28 -7.50 -1.09
N TYR A 54 -11.96 -6.18 -1.08
CA TYR A 54 -12.93 -5.11 -0.82
C TYR A 54 -13.09 -4.21 -2.05
N GLU A 55 -14.27 -3.63 -2.20
CA GLU A 55 -14.46 -2.46 -3.02
C GLU A 55 -13.84 -1.25 -2.28
N ILE A 56 -12.92 -0.56 -2.94
CA ILE A 56 -12.21 0.56 -2.33
C ILE A 56 -12.80 1.87 -2.82
N VAL A 57 -13.39 2.62 -1.89
CA VAL A 57 -13.99 3.92 -2.15
C VAL A 57 -13.12 4.99 -1.51
N MET A 58 -12.17 5.52 -2.28
CA MET A 58 -11.28 6.60 -1.83
C MET A 58 -12.03 7.94 -1.80
N PRO A 59 -11.77 8.80 -0.79
CA PRO A 59 -12.17 10.19 -0.87
C PRO A 59 -11.62 10.84 -2.15
N LYS A 60 -12.42 11.71 -2.78
CA LYS A 60 -12.07 12.31 -4.08
C LYS A 60 -10.76 13.09 -4.05
N ASN A 61 -10.49 13.72 -2.93
CA ASN A 61 -9.31 14.57 -2.69
C ASN A 61 -8.15 13.85 -1.97
N ALA A 62 -8.26 12.54 -1.79
CA ALA A 62 -7.18 11.75 -1.17
C ALA A 62 -6.11 11.37 -2.19
N PRO A 63 -4.84 11.27 -1.76
CA PRO A 63 -3.80 10.66 -2.58
C PRO A 63 -4.17 9.25 -3.03
N PRO A 64 -3.89 8.88 -4.29
CA PRO A 64 -4.28 7.58 -4.81
C PRO A 64 -3.48 6.43 -4.19
N ILE A 65 -4.12 5.27 -4.08
CA ILE A 65 -3.43 4.01 -3.79
C ILE A 65 -2.87 3.47 -5.10
N ILE A 66 -1.58 3.20 -5.12
CA ILE A 66 -0.83 2.74 -6.29
C ILE A 66 -0.37 1.28 -6.21
N SER A 67 -0.46 0.68 -5.03
CA SER A 67 -0.31 -0.76 -4.84
C SER A 67 -1.09 -1.19 -3.59
N ASP A 68 -1.97 -2.16 -3.75
CA ASP A 68 -2.89 -2.58 -2.69
C ASP A 68 -2.36 -3.78 -1.89
N PHE A 69 -2.99 -4.04 -0.74
CA PHE A 69 -2.75 -5.20 0.09
C PHE A 69 -2.96 -6.50 -0.70
N LYS A 70 -2.02 -7.44 -0.59
CA LYS A 70 -1.94 -8.69 -1.35
C LYS A 70 -1.70 -8.54 -2.86
N SER A 71 -1.46 -7.35 -3.38
CA SER A 71 -1.07 -7.20 -4.78
C SER A 71 0.17 -8.04 -5.11
N LYS A 72 0.14 -8.68 -6.28
CA LYS A 72 1.28 -9.45 -6.82
C LYS A 72 2.27 -8.56 -7.54
N TYR A 73 1.89 -7.33 -7.86
CA TYR A 73 2.67 -6.40 -8.65
C TYR A 73 3.15 -5.23 -7.81
N GLY A 74 4.32 -4.73 -8.15
CA GLY A 74 4.81 -3.46 -7.63
C GLY A 74 4.23 -2.28 -8.40
N VAL A 75 4.57 -1.07 -7.96
CA VAL A 75 4.03 0.20 -8.47
C VAL A 75 4.25 0.38 -9.98
N LEU A 76 5.39 -0.11 -10.49
CA LEU A 76 5.73 -0.04 -11.91
C LEU A 76 5.31 -1.28 -12.72
N GLY A 77 4.45 -2.14 -12.15
CA GLY A 77 3.90 -3.30 -12.84
C GLY A 77 4.80 -4.54 -12.89
N GLY A 78 6.02 -4.49 -12.35
CA GLY A 78 6.86 -5.66 -12.20
C GLY A 78 6.29 -6.64 -11.16
N SER A 79 6.45 -7.95 -11.37
CA SER A 79 6.05 -8.95 -10.39
C SER A 79 6.86 -8.80 -9.10
N ARG A 80 6.22 -8.92 -7.94
CA ARG A 80 6.92 -8.88 -6.66
C ARG A 80 7.87 -10.07 -6.46
N SER A 81 7.66 -11.17 -7.16
CA SER A 81 8.60 -12.29 -7.19
C SER A 81 9.93 -11.93 -7.87
N ASP A 82 9.92 -10.95 -8.77
CA ASP A 82 11.08 -10.52 -9.54
C ASP A 82 11.96 -9.53 -8.77
N TYR A 83 11.47 -9.00 -7.64
CA TYR A 83 12.24 -8.11 -6.77
C TYR A 83 13.13 -8.89 -5.79
N GLY A 84 13.98 -9.76 -6.31
CA GLY A 84 15.12 -10.36 -5.59
C GLY A 84 14.85 -10.83 -4.18
N GLY A 85 13.98 -11.82 -4.02
CA GLY A 85 14.00 -12.65 -2.84
C GLY A 85 13.62 -11.97 -1.54
N THR A 86 12.48 -11.31 -1.47
CA THR A 86 11.86 -11.19 -0.17
C THR A 86 11.42 -12.59 0.26
N LYS A 87 12.18 -13.20 1.14
CA LYS A 87 11.86 -14.46 1.84
C LYS A 87 10.47 -14.45 2.51
N PHE A 88 9.67 -13.40 2.30
CA PHE A 88 8.51 -13.08 3.13
C PHE A 88 7.18 -13.28 2.43
N SER A 89 7.04 -12.84 1.21
CA SER A 89 5.80 -13.02 0.44
C SER A 89 5.98 -12.48 -0.97
N ALA A 90 5.48 -13.21 -1.97
CA ALA A 90 5.28 -12.67 -3.32
C ALA A 90 4.13 -11.66 -3.39
N LYS A 91 3.51 -11.32 -2.26
CA LYS A 91 2.36 -10.41 -2.15
C LYS A 91 2.70 -9.19 -1.32
N HIS A 92 2.06 -8.08 -1.64
CA HIS A 92 2.21 -6.82 -0.92
C HIS A 92 1.63 -6.93 0.49
N GLY A 93 2.41 -6.55 1.51
CA GLY A 93 2.01 -6.64 2.91
C GLY A 93 1.27 -5.42 3.45
N GLY A 94 1.13 -4.37 2.65
CA GLY A 94 0.54 -3.09 3.03
C GLY A 94 -0.16 -2.42 1.87
N ILE A 95 -0.33 -1.11 1.98
CA ILE A 95 -0.89 -0.23 0.96
C ILE A 95 0.17 0.82 0.63
N ASP A 96 0.39 1.10 -0.66
CA ASP A 96 1.26 2.17 -1.10
C ASP A 96 0.41 3.36 -1.56
N PHE A 97 0.54 4.50 -0.87
CA PHE A 97 -0.07 5.77 -1.26
C PHE A 97 0.93 6.58 -2.07
N TYR A 98 0.52 7.06 -3.25
CA TYR A 98 1.33 8.01 -4.00
C TYR A 98 1.31 9.36 -3.30
N ILE A 99 2.46 9.78 -2.82
CA ILE A 99 2.67 11.10 -2.23
C ILE A 99 4.06 11.62 -2.62
N LYS A 100 4.16 12.90 -2.88
CA LYS A 100 5.44 13.54 -3.24
C LYS A 100 6.37 13.61 -2.03
N VAL A 101 7.67 13.62 -2.29
CA VAL A 101 8.69 13.85 -1.25
C VAL A 101 8.39 15.16 -0.52
N GLY A 102 8.47 15.11 0.80
CA GLY A 102 8.17 16.25 1.68
C GLY A 102 6.69 16.41 2.04
N SER A 103 5.79 15.62 1.43
CA SER A 103 4.37 15.64 1.85
C SER A 103 4.20 15.20 3.29
N PRO A 104 3.30 15.84 4.07
CA PRO A 104 3.08 15.50 5.47
C PRO A 104 2.44 14.12 5.62
N ILE A 105 2.93 13.38 6.60
CA ILE A 105 2.39 12.09 7.05
C ILE A 105 1.77 12.27 8.42
N LEU A 106 0.52 11.86 8.56
CA LEU A 106 -0.28 12.01 9.77
C LEU A 106 -0.41 10.68 10.53
N ALA A 107 -0.55 10.77 11.84
CA ALA A 107 -0.95 9.61 12.64
C ALA A 107 -2.38 9.19 12.28
N ALA A 108 -2.54 7.97 11.79
CA ALA A 108 -3.84 7.43 11.38
C ALA A 108 -4.78 7.10 12.55
N ALA A 109 -4.25 7.01 13.77
CA ALA A 109 -4.96 6.75 15.01
C ALA A 109 -4.16 7.28 16.20
N ASP A 110 -4.81 7.40 17.36
CA ASP A 110 -4.12 7.59 18.63
C ASP A 110 -3.25 6.37 18.92
N GLY A 111 -2.04 6.60 19.44
CA GLY A 111 -1.14 5.48 19.71
C GLY A 111 0.17 5.87 20.37
N LYS A 112 1.04 4.88 20.50
CA LYS A 112 2.39 5.05 21.05
C LYS A 112 3.45 4.63 20.03
N VAL A 113 4.43 5.47 19.80
CA VAL A 113 5.54 5.15 18.90
C VAL A 113 6.34 3.98 19.49
N TYR A 114 6.27 2.86 18.82
CA TYR A 114 6.99 1.64 19.20
C TYR A 114 8.50 1.79 18.96
N GLY A 115 8.86 2.38 17.83
CA GLY A 115 10.25 2.57 17.47
C GLY A 115 10.42 3.30 16.14
N VAL A 116 11.64 3.76 15.95
CA VAL A 116 12.10 4.47 14.76
C VAL A 116 13.36 3.79 14.25
N LYS A 117 13.49 3.61 12.95
CA LYS A 117 14.69 3.09 12.28
C LYS A 117 15.04 4.03 11.12
N VAL A 118 16.24 4.56 11.15
CA VAL A 118 16.75 5.48 10.13
C VAL A 118 17.87 4.83 9.33
N LYS A 119 18.10 5.32 8.12
CA LYS A 119 19.18 4.87 7.22
C LYS A 119 19.10 3.39 6.81
N ASP A 120 17.91 2.83 6.74
CA ASP A 120 17.75 1.53 6.07
C ASP A 120 18.00 1.70 4.58
N GLN A 121 18.89 0.90 4.03
CA GLN A 121 19.35 1.08 2.65
C GLN A 121 18.28 0.81 1.60
N CYS A 122 17.31 -0.05 1.93
CA CYS A 122 16.26 -0.45 0.98
C CYS A 122 14.93 0.21 1.25
N VAL A 123 14.52 0.26 2.51
CA VAL A 123 13.19 0.79 2.86
C VAL A 123 13.22 2.25 3.30
N GLY A 124 14.40 2.86 3.31
CA GLY A 124 14.57 4.22 3.82
C GLY A 124 14.31 4.31 5.32
N ASN A 125 13.94 5.49 5.78
CA ASN A 125 13.52 5.65 7.17
C ASN A 125 12.16 5.00 7.37
N GLN A 126 11.95 4.46 8.57
CA GLN A 126 10.71 3.83 8.95
C GLN A 126 10.42 4.01 10.43
N PHE A 127 9.18 4.03 10.79
CA PHE A 127 8.74 4.02 12.19
C PHE A 127 7.43 3.24 12.34
N ALA A 128 7.14 2.83 13.55
CA ALA A 128 5.95 2.05 13.87
C ALA A 128 5.22 2.62 15.08
N ILE A 129 3.91 2.59 15.04
CA ILE A 129 3.00 3.05 16.10
C ILE A 129 2.12 1.88 16.52
N ASP A 130 2.13 1.57 17.82
CA ASP A 130 1.18 0.66 18.43
C ASP A 130 -0.11 1.42 18.73
N PHE A 131 -1.25 0.88 18.33
CA PHE A 131 -2.56 1.47 18.54
C PHE A 131 -3.59 0.38 18.80
N GLY A 132 -4.68 0.69 19.45
CA GLY A 132 -5.84 -0.15 19.64
C GLY A 132 -5.61 -1.66 19.76
N LYS A 133 -6.71 -2.40 19.68
CA LYS A 133 -6.71 -3.87 19.66
C LYS A 133 -7.56 -4.37 18.49
N SER A 134 -7.12 -5.46 17.86
CA SER A 134 -7.89 -6.18 16.86
C SER A 134 -9.08 -6.91 17.50
N LEU A 135 -9.99 -7.43 16.67
CA LEU A 135 -11.18 -8.14 17.14
C LEU A 135 -10.86 -9.33 18.08
N ASP A 136 -9.68 -9.95 17.91
CA ASP A 136 -9.19 -11.01 18.80
C ASP A 136 -8.39 -10.47 20.01
N GLY A 137 -8.55 -9.18 20.34
CA GLY A 137 -7.96 -8.54 21.52
C GLY A 137 -6.46 -8.29 21.45
N LYS A 138 -5.81 -8.56 20.31
CA LYS A 138 -4.36 -8.41 20.16
C LYS A 138 -4.02 -6.98 19.75
N ARG A 139 -2.93 -6.45 20.34
CA ARG A 139 -2.43 -5.12 20.00
C ARG A 139 -2.10 -5.04 18.51
N MET A 140 -2.55 -3.95 17.90
CA MET A 140 -2.29 -3.63 16.50
C MET A 140 -1.12 -2.66 16.38
N ARG A 141 -0.49 -2.65 15.21
CA ARG A 141 0.63 -1.80 14.85
C ARG A 141 0.48 -1.35 13.41
N VAL A 142 0.69 -0.06 13.18
CA VAL A 142 0.96 0.48 11.84
C VAL A 142 2.43 0.82 11.69
N THR A 143 2.98 0.51 10.53
CA THR A 143 4.36 0.82 10.17
C THR A 143 4.37 1.66 8.91
N HIS A 144 5.09 2.77 8.95
CA HIS A 144 5.28 3.70 7.86
C HIS A 144 6.69 3.53 7.33
N MET A 145 6.85 3.31 6.03
CA MET A 145 8.16 3.16 5.38
C MET A 145 8.31 4.14 4.23
N HIS A 146 9.53 4.31 3.78
CA HIS A 146 9.91 5.28 2.73
C HIS A 146 9.67 6.71 3.17
N VAL A 147 9.80 6.98 4.47
CA VAL A 147 9.64 8.32 5.03
C VAL A 147 10.95 9.11 5.02
N GLY A 148 10.85 10.41 4.95
CA GLY A 148 11.97 11.35 5.01
C GLY A 148 12.30 11.72 6.46
N LYS A 149 12.02 12.96 6.85
CA LYS A 149 12.19 13.41 8.22
C LYS A 149 11.11 12.80 9.12
N ILE A 150 11.51 12.29 10.28
CA ILE A 150 10.60 11.77 11.30
C ILE A 150 10.54 12.77 12.44
N HIS A 151 9.35 13.18 12.85
CA HIS A 151 9.10 14.22 13.86
C HIS A 151 8.82 13.65 15.25
N VAL A 152 8.79 12.33 15.39
CA VAL A 152 8.51 11.62 16.63
C VAL A 152 9.66 10.66 16.99
N LYS A 153 9.75 10.29 18.27
CA LYS A 153 10.73 9.34 18.78
C LYS A 153 10.05 8.17 19.50
N LYS A 154 10.80 7.10 19.70
CA LYS A 154 10.32 5.93 20.47
C LYS A 154 9.76 6.35 21.83
N GLY A 155 8.57 5.90 22.13
CA GLY A 155 7.87 6.15 23.39
C GLY A 155 6.90 7.31 23.36
N ASP A 156 6.96 8.20 22.36
CA ASP A 156 6.03 9.31 22.26
C ASP A 156 4.59 8.81 22.10
N GLN A 157 3.66 9.50 22.76
CA GLN A 157 2.23 9.38 22.48
C GLN A 157 1.90 10.28 21.30
N VAL A 158 1.14 9.75 20.36
CA VAL A 158 0.67 10.52 19.20
C VAL A 158 -0.85 10.55 19.17
N LYS A 159 -1.41 11.62 18.65
CA LYS A 159 -2.83 11.80 18.42
C LYS A 159 -3.13 11.65 16.93
N ARG A 160 -4.28 11.08 16.60
CA ARG A 160 -4.80 11.04 15.24
C ARG A 160 -4.72 12.43 14.59
N GLY A 161 -4.29 12.49 13.34
CA GLY A 161 -4.10 13.75 12.63
C GLY A 161 -2.81 14.52 12.97
N GLN A 162 -2.07 14.12 14.01
CA GLN A 162 -0.78 14.74 14.33
C GLN A 162 0.21 14.50 13.20
N LEU A 163 0.95 15.56 12.78
CA LEU A 163 2.11 15.42 11.90
C LEU A 163 3.20 14.58 12.57
N ILE A 164 3.58 13.49 11.96
CA ILE A 164 4.53 12.53 12.53
C ILE A 164 5.79 12.31 11.68
N ALA A 165 5.70 12.57 10.38
CA ALA A 165 6.83 12.49 9.46
C ALA A 165 6.53 13.25 8.17
N ASP A 166 7.57 13.42 7.35
CA ASP A 166 7.44 13.83 5.96
C ASP A 166 7.70 12.63 5.05
N ALA A 167 7.06 12.58 3.88
CA ALA A 167 7.34 11.58 2.87
C ALA A 167 8.79 11.66 2.39
N GLY A 168 9.41 10.52 2.17
CA GLY A 168 10.76 10.40 1.67
C GLY A 168 10.83 9.85 0.26
N ALA A 169 12.03 9.82 -0.28
CA ALA A 169 12.34 9.08 -1.48
C ALA A 169 12.90 7.70 -1.13
N LEU A 170 12.76 6.74 -2.04
CA LEU A 170 13.47 5.48 -1.96
C LEU A 170 14.98 5.73 -2.13
N VAL A 171 15.76 5.19 -1.21
CA VAL A 171 17.20 5.46 -1.16
C VAL A 171 17.96 4.76 -2.29
N LYS A 172 17.45 3.62 -2.81
CA LYS A 172 18.09 2.87 -3.91
C LYS A 172 17.04 2.26 -4.84
N THR A 173 17.28 2.40 -6.14
CA THR A 173 16.40 1.89 -7.20
C THR A 173 16.33 0.36 -7.27
N ASN A 174 17.37 -0.35 -6.83
CA ASN A 174 17.43 -1.81 -6.84
C ASN A 174 16.71 -2.50 -5.67
N CYS A 175 16.09 -1.72 -4.78
CA CYS A 175 15.32 -2.24 -3.66
C CYS A 175 13.81 -2.27 -3.89
N GLY A 176 13.37 -2.25 -5.12
CA GLY A 176 11.96 -2.47 -5.47
C GLY A 176 11.12 -1.24 -5.70
N GLY A 177 11.64 -0.25 -6.39
CA GLY A 177 10.81 0.80 -6.95
C GLY A 177 11.29 2.22 -6.64
N GLY A 178 11.65 2.95 -7.68
CA GLY A 178 12.08 4.35 -7.61
C GLY A 178 10.91 5.36 -7.64
N MET A 179 9.73 4.98 -7.12
CA MET A 179 8.54 5.82 -7.10
C MET A 179 8.36 6.45 -5.72
N GLU A 180 7.95 7.69 -5.70
CA GLU A 180 7.55 8.40 -4.49
C GLU A 180 6.28 7.79 -3.94
N HIS A 181 6.32 7.25 -2.74
CA HIS A 181 5.14 6.70 -2.09
C HIS A 181 5.36 6.51 -0.58
N LEU A 182 4.28 6.48 0.15
CA LEU A 182 4.23 5.97 1.51
C LEU A 182 3.80 4.52 1.49
N HIS A 183 4.65 3.60 1.95
CA HIS A 183 4.22 2.25 2.28
C HIS A 183 3.63 2.24 3.69
N PHE A 184 2.34 1.91 3.77
CA PHE A 184 1.56 1.82 5.01
C PHE A 184 1.20 0.37 5.30
N HIS A 185 1.82 -0.19 6.32
CA HIS A 185 1.69 -1.60 6.67
C HIS A 185 0.98 -1.76 8.00
N MET A 186 0.10 -2.75 8.10
CA MET A 186 -0.61 -3.07 9.33
C MET A 186 -0.34 -4.51 9.79
N SER A 187 -0.15 -4.70 11.09
CA SER A 187 0.10 -6.01 11.68
C SER A 187 -0.47 -6.11 13.09
N LYS A 188 -0.60 -7.33 13.61
CA LYS A 188 -1.00 -7.60 14.98
C LYS A 188 0.02 -8.46 15.73
N ASN A 189 0.05 -8.31 17.04
CA ASN A 189 0.81 -9.19 17.93
C ASN A 189 0.23 -10.60 17.90
N LYS A 190 1.09 -11.59 17.74
CA LYS A 190 0.69 -13.01 17.66
C LYS A 190 0.65 -13.74 19.01
N GLY A 191 0.78 -13.05 20.12
CA GLY A 191 0.83 -13.64 21.44
C GLY A 191 2.26 -13.91 21.91
N SER A 192 2.55 -15.09 22.48
CA SER A 192 3.84 -15.41 23.10
C SER A 192 5.07 -15.21 22.19
N GLY A 193 4.90 -15.29 20.89
CA GLY A 193 5.92 -15.00 19.88
C GLY A 193 6.10 -13.50 19.56
N GLY A 194 5.29 -12.63 20.17
CA GLY A 194 5.33 -11.19 19.93
C GLY A 194 5.13 -10.84 18.45
N TRP A 195 5.88 -9.86 17.96
CA TRP A 195 5.86 -9.40 16.56
C TRP A 195 6.74 -10.24 15.63
N GLY A 196 7.32 -11.35 16.13
CA GLY A 196 8.27 -12.19 15.40
C GLY A 196 9.60 -11.50 15.16
N SER A 197 10.41 -12.08 14.27
CA SER A 197 11.76 -11.56 13.93
C SER A 197 11.74 -10.16 13.32
N PHE A 198 10.60 -9.71 12.84
CA PHE A 198 10.42 -8.40 12.22
C PHE A 198 9.74 -7.45 13.19
N ARG A 199 10.53 -6.73 13.95
CA ARG A 199 10.06 -5.81 14.99
C ARG A 199 9.09 -4.73 14.47
N PHE A 200 9.18 -4.36 13.20
CA PHE A 200 8.33 -3.34 12.59
C PHE A 200 7.16 -3.95 11.82
N LEU A 201 7.41 -4.93 10.95
CA LEU A 201 6.39 -5.46 10.05
C LEU A 201 5.59 -6.63 10.63
N GLY A 202 6.09 -7.30 11.66
CA GLY A 202 5.58 -8.62 12.01
C GLY A 202 5.79 -9.62 10.87
N GLY A 203 5.69 -10.92 11.15
CA GLY A 203 5.74 -11.93 10.08
C GLY A 203 4.42 -11.97 9.28
N PRO A 204 4.42 -12.49 8.04
CA PRO A 204 3.25 -12.52 7.15
C PRO A 204 1.96 -13.06 7.78
N LYS A 205 2.07 -14.02 8.70
CA LYS A 205 0.92 -14.55 9.45
C LYS A 205 0.27 -13.54 10.41
N GLY A 206 0.93 -12.41 10.70
CA GLY A 206 0.41 -11.33 11.56
C GLY A 206 -0.03 -10.10 10.76
N TRP A 207 0.12 -10.13 9.45
CA TRP A 207 -0.30 -9.01 8.61
C TRP A 207 -1.82 -8.89 8.61
N LEU A 208 -2.29 -7.65 8.74
CA LEU A 208 -3.69 -7.28 8.68
C LEU A 208 -3.95 -6.51 7.40
N ASN A 209 -5.15 -6.68 6.87
CA ASN A 209 -5.61 -5.89 5.74
C ASN A 209 -6.07 -4.51 6.28
N PRO A 210 -5.41 -3.40 5.94
CA PRO A 210 -5.83 -2.08 6.41
C PRO A 210 -7.26 -1.71 6.02
N HIS A 211 -7.77 -2.27 4.92
CA HIS A 211 -9.13 -2.01 4.45
C HIS A 211 -10.23 -2.54 5.38
N GLU A 212 -9.89 -3.37 6.35
CA GLU A 212 -10.83 -3.82 7.39
C GLU A 212 -11.03 -2.81 8.53
N TYR A 213 -10.14 -1.79 8.61
CA TYR A 213 -10.00 -0.94 9.80
C TYR A 213 -10.21 0.56 9.52
N TRP A 214 -10.75 0.94 8.38
CA TRP A 214 -11.03 2.36 8.10
C TRP A 214 -12.25 2.86 8.89
N THR A 215 -12.21 4.13 9.28
CA THR A 215 -13.29 4.80 10.02
C THR A 215 -14.60 4.88 9.24
N GLY A 216 -14.55 4.97 7.91
CA GLY A 216 -15.72 4.95 7.03
C GLY A 216 -16.29 3.56 6.77
N GLY A 217 -15.69 2.51 7.39
CA GLY A 217 -16.06 1.11 7.17
C GLY A 217 -15.11 0.37 6.23
N LYS A 218 -15.37 -0.90 6.01
CA LYS A 218 -14.51 -1.78 5.20
C LYS A 218 -14.39 -1.25 3.77
N GLY A 219 -13.16 -1.07 3.31
CA GLY A 219 -12.86 -0.50 1.99
C GLY A 219 -13.13 0.99 1.83
N LYS A 220 -13.52 1.71 2.89
CA LYS A 220 -13.91 3.12 2.84
C LYS A 220 -13.01 3.96 3.74
N PRO A 221 -11.78 4.27 3.33
CA PRO A 221 -10.91 5.16 4.07
C PRO A 221 -11.51 6.57 4.13
N GLU A 222 -11.27 7.26 5.24
CA GLU A 222 -11.65 8.67 5.41
C GLU A 222 -10.42 9.54 5.65
N CYS A 223 -10.45 10.76 5.15
CA CYS A 223 -9.51 11.80 5.53
C CYS A 223 -9.68 12.17 7.00
N TYR A 224 -8.59 12.51 7.67
CA TYR A 224 -8.68 13.12 8.98
C TYR A 224 -9.35 14.51 8.89
N VAL A 225 -10.27 14.75 9.80
CA VAL A 225 -10.94 16.05 9.98
C VAL A 225 -10.75 16.46 11.43
N GLU A 226 -10.18 17.64 11.65
CA GLU A 226 -9.97 18.19 12.99
C GLU A 226 -11.30 18.38 13.72
N GLY A 227 -11.33 18.04 15.01
CA GLY A 227 -12.54 18.15 15.83
C GLY A 227 -13.57 17.03 15.62
N LYS A 228 -13.42 16.17 14.62
CA LYS A 228 -14.27 14.98 14.45
C LYS A 228 -13.82 13.88 15.42
N GLU A 229 -14.78 13.28 16.13
CA GLU A 229 -14.54 12.07 16.92
C GLU A 229 -14.49 10.84 16.05
N TYR A 230 -13.59 9.92 16.37
CA TYR A 230 -13.38 8.68 15.63
C TYR A 230 -13.36 7.48 16.59
N PRO A 231 -13.91 6.33 16.19
CA PRO A 231 -13.85 5.12 16.98
C PRO A 231 -12.41 4.68 17.26
N GLU A 232 -12.18 4.18 18.48
CA GLU A 232 -10.89 3.56 18.83
C GLU A 232 -10.62 2.32 17.97
N GLY A 233 -9.35 2.07 17.66
CA GLY A 233 -8.94 0.90 16.88
C GLY A 233 -9.21 0.97 15.38
N LEU A 234 -9.82 2.05 14.90
CA LEU A 234 -9.99 2.33 13.47
C LEU A 234 -8.99 3.39 12.98
N LEU A 235 -8.80 3.48 11.69
CA LEU A 235 -7.80 4.29 11.01
C LEU A 235 -8.45 5.36 10.12
N THR A 236 -7.91 6.57 10.18
CA THR A 236 -8.05 7.55 9.08
C THR A 236 -6.88 7.38 8.09
N LEU A 237 -6.95 8.00 6.93
CA LEU A 237 -5.81 8.04 6.02
C LEU A 237 -4.58 8.64 6.71
N PRO A 238 -3.38 8.03 6.55
CA PRO A 238 -2.12 8.53 7.10
C PRO A 238 -1.53 9.69 6.28
N VAL A 239 -2.29 10.25 5.36
CA VAL A 239 -1.87 11.27 4.39
C VAL A 239 -2.85 12.42 4.40
N VAL A 240 -2.37 13.62 4.10
CA VAL A 240 -3.24 14.78 3.98
C VAL A 240 -4.07 14.67 2.70
N CYS A 241 -5.37 14.90 2.83
CA CYS A 241 -6.24 15.10 1.68
C CYS A 241 -6.21 16.58 1.31
N SER A 242 -6.10 16.89 0.02
CA SER A 242 -6.18 18.28 -0.44
C SER A 242 -7.55 18.88 -0.14
N GLU A 243 -7.60 20.18 0.11
CA GLU A 243 -8.87 20.90 0.08
C GLU A 243 -9.45 20.85 -1.34
N LEU A 244 -10.76 20.70 -1.45
CA LEU A 244 -11.48 20.69 -2.72
C LEU A 244 -11.61 22.13 -3.25
#